data_79b8f8fb980ed0402e9de7b890d4e6a3
#
_entry.id   79b8f8fb980ed0402e9de7b890d4e6a3
#
_cell.length_a   1.000
_cell.length_b   1.000
_cell.length_c   1.000
_cell.angle_alpha   90.00
_cell.angle_beta   90.00
_cell.angle_gamma   90.00
#
_symmetry.space_group_name_H-M   'P 1'
#
loop_
_entity.id
_entity.type
_entity.pdbx_description
1 polymer ?
#
loop_
_entity_poly.entity_id
_entity_poly.type
_entity_poly.pdbx_seq_one_letter_code
_entity_poly.pdbx_strand_id
1 'polypeptide(L)'
;IKGIDAFREEKRTAVTLGKFDGLHRGHQKLIEKIRSYAGNDCVSVVCAFDMQRSCLMTKEERKKLLAGKVDYLIDYPFTGDLMTMEAERFIQKILYEKLHAAHIVVGSDFSFGYRKRGDHQMLERYAQKYDYTVDVVEKARLGDREISSTYVREALSHGNIRLAQELLGYPYEMTGIV
;
A
#
# COMPACT_ATOMS: atom_id res chain seq x y z
N ILE A 1 -7.08 1.96 11.41
CA ILE A 1 -8.49 1.55 11.27
C ILE A 1 -8.51 0.09 10.86
N LYS A 2 -9.34 -0.74 11.51
CA LYS A 2 -9.54 -2.15 11.13
C LYS A 2 -10.68 -2.25 10.11
N GLY A 3 -10.32 -2.64 8.88
CA GLY A 3 -11.26 -2.81 7.78
C GLY A 3 -11.78 -1.52 7.16
N ILE A 4 -12.16 -1.61 5.90
CA ILE A 4 -12.63 -0.46 5.12
C ILE A 4 -13.98 0.06 5.62
N ASP A 5 -14.80 -0.81 6.20
CA ASP A 5 -16.14 -0.45 6.70
C ASP A 5 -16.12 0.46 7.93
N ALA A 6 -15.00 0.58 8.60
CA ALA A 6 -14.79 1.51 9.71
C ALA A 6 -14.27 2.90 9.27
N PHE A 7 -13.92 3.05 8.00
CA PHE A 7 -13.49 4.33 7.44
C PHE A 7 -14.69 5.27 7.26
N ARG A 8 -14.58 6.51 7.75
CA ARG A 8 -15.69 7.51 7.79
C ARG A 8 -15.22 8.91 7.39
N GLU A 9 -14.17 9.01 6.64
CA GLU A 9 -13.69 10.30 6.15
C GLU A 9 -14.60 10.82 5.04
N GLU A 10 -15.02 12.07 5.10
CA GLU A 10 -15.85 12.71 4.09
C GLU A 10 -15.02 13.43 3.01
N LYS A 11 -13.77 13.80 3.35
CA LYS A 11 -12.85 14.40 2.40
C LYS A 11 -12.45 13.41 1.31
N ARG A 12 -12.02 13.97 0.19
CA ARG A 12 -11.39 13.18 -0.86
C ARG A 12 -10.08 12.59 -0.36
N THR A 13 -9.66 11.48 -0.93
CA THR A 13 -8.44 10.81 -0.49
C THR A 13 -7.39 10.68 -1.59
N ALA A 14 -6.13 10.79 -1.19
CA ALA A 14 -4.98 10.30 -1.94
C ALA A 14 -4.62 8.94 -1.35
N VAL A 15 -4.87 7.87 -2.12
CA VAL A 15 -4.78 6.49 -1.62
C VAL A 15 -3.68 5.71 -2.31
N THR A 16 -2.98 4.90 -1.53
CA THR A 16 -2.13 3.83 -2.06
C THR A 16 -2.53 2.49 -1.44
N LEU A 17 -2.44 1.43 -2.26
CA LEU A 17 -2.92 0.10 -1.90
C LEU A 17 -1.81 -0.93 -2.10
N GLY A 18 -1.68 -1.85 -1.17
CA GLY A 18 -0.66 -2.90 -1.25
C GLY A 18 -0.55 -3.71 0.03
N LYS A 19 0.44 -4.59 0.09
CA LYS A 19 0.72 -5.37 1.31
C LYS A 19 1.45 -4.56 2.37
N PHE A 20 2.26 -3.61 1.95
CA PHE A 20 3.09 -2.75 2.80
C PHE A 20 3.87 -3.52 3.86
N ASP A 21 4.41 -4.67 3.47
CA ASP A 21 5.21 -5.53 4.32
C ASP A 21 6.68 -5.11 4.25
N GLY A 22 7.23 -4.72 5.39
CA GLY A 22 8.59 -4.20 5.53
C GLY A 22 8.75 -2.73 5.14
N LEU A 23 7.72 -2.01 4.67
CA LEU A 23 7.77 -0.58 4.32
C LEU A 23 9.09 -0.14 3.63
N HIS A 24 9.63 -1.02 2.75
CA HIS A 24 10.87 -0.78 2.03
C HIS A 24 10.83 0.48 1.16
N ARG A 25 11.98 0.93 0.64
CA ARG A 25 12.11 2.17 -0.14
C ARG A 25 11.10 2.31 -1.29
N GLY A 26 10.68 1.19 -1.92
CA GLY A 26 9.62 1.21 -2.93
C GLY A 26 8.26 1.63 -2.35
N HIS A 27 7.90 1.13 -1.17
CA HIS A 27 6.69 1.55 -0.48
C HIS A 27 6.75 3.02 -0.02
N GLN A 28 7.93 3.47 0.42
CA GLN A 28 8.12 4.86 0.85
C GLN A 28 7.85 5.86 -0.28
N LYS A 29 8.27 5.56 -1.52
CA LYS A 29 7.94 6.39 -2.70
C LYS A 29 6.43 6.56 -2.90
N LEU A 30 5.65 5.47 -2.75
CA LEU A 30 4.19 5.52 -2.83
C LEU A 30 3.60 6.41 -1.74
N ILE A 31 4.10 6.26 -0.50
CA ILE A 31 3.67 7.03 0.66
C ILE A 31 4.01 8.52 0.47
N GLU A 32 5.21 8.85 0.04
CA GLU A 32 5.63 10.22 -0.26
C GLU A 32 4.73 10.86 -1.33
N LYS A 33 4.37 10.09 -2.35
CA LYS A 33 3.51 10.58 -3.42
C LYS A 33 2.10 10.88 -2.93
N ILE A 34 1.44 10.00 -2.15
CA ILE A 34 0.12 10.31 -1.60
C ILE A 34 0.16 11.49 -0.64
N ARG A 35 1.24 11.64 0.12
CA ARG A 35 1.43 12.79 1.01
C ARG A 35 1.51 14.13 0.26
N SER A 36 2.06 14.12 -0.95
CA SER A 36 2.15 15.33 -1.76
C SER A 36 0.78 15.87 -2.21
N TYR A 37 -0.28 15.07 -2.12
CA TYR A 37 -1.65 15.46 -2.38
C TYR A 37 -2.42 15.84 -1.11
N ALA A 38 -1.92 15.46 0.08
CA ALA A 38 -2.60 15.74 1.34
C ALA A 38 -2.64 17.25 1.64
N GLY A 39 -3.79 17.72 2.08
CA GLY A 39 -4.03 19.13 2.39
C GLY A 39 -5.42 19.37 2.98
N ASN A 40 -5.95 20.58 2.82
CA ASN A 40 -7.22 20.95 3.42
C ASN A 40 -8.40 20.09 2.97
N ASP A 41 -8.42 19.70 1.67
CA ASP A 41 -9.56 19.01 1.05
C ASP A 41 -9.25 17.55 0.69
N CYS A 42 -8.02 17.08 0.94
CA CYS A 42 -7.59 15.73 0.63
C CYS A 42 -6.75 15.15 1.76
N VAL A 43 -7.01 13.91 2.14
CA VAL A 43 -6.27 13.17 3.16
C VAL A 43 -5.50 12.00 2.56
N SER A 44 -4.34 11.70 3.14
CA SER A 44 -3.48 10.60 2.71
C SER A 44 -3.89 9.28 3.36
N VAL A 45 -4.11 8.24 2.55
CA VAL A 45 -4.58 6.93 3.02
C VAL A 45 -3.67 5.81 2.51
N VAL A 46 -3.13 5.04 3.44
CA VAL A 46 -2.49 3.75 3.14
C VAL A 46 -3.49 2.64 3.42
N CYS A 47 -3.88 1.89 2.39
CA CYS A 47 -4.72 0.71 2.51
C CYS A 47 -3.85 -0.54 2.43
N ALA A 48 -3.57 -1.17 3.56
CA ALA A 48 -2.70 -2.32 3.68
C ALA A 48 -3.50 -3.63 3.70
N PHE A 49 -3.32 -4.46 2.67
CA PHE A 49 -3.95 -5.79 2.61
C PHE A 49 -3.25 -6.78 3.54
N ASP A 50 -4.01 -7.33 4.49
CA ASP A 50 -3.53 -8.33 5.42
C ASP A 50 -3.68 -9.74 4.84
N MET A 51 -2.56 -10.36 4.48
CA MET A 51 -2.50 -11.67 3.82
C MET A 51 -2.36 -12.86 4.79
N GLN A 52 -2.39 -12.66 6.10
CA GLN A 52 -2.23 -13.70 7.12
C GLN A 52 -1.05 -14.67 6.86
N ARG A 53 0.09 -14.14 6.42
CA ARG A 53 1.32 -14.90 6.14
C ARG A 53 2.46 -14.36 7.00
N SER A 54 3.59 -15.08 6.97
CA SER A 54 4.83 -14.56 7.60
C SER A 54 5.16 -13.18 7.05
N CYS A 55 5.26 -12.20 7.92
CA CYS A 55 5.50 -10.80 7.58
C CYS A 55 6.90 -10.36 8.05
N LEU A 56 7.46 -9.36 7.37
CA LEU A 56 8.71 -8.69 7.78
C LEU A 56 8.50 -7.78 9.00
N MET A 57 7.26 -7.40 9.25
CA MET A 57 6.87 -6.55 10.36
C MET A 57 5.45 -6.87 10.84
N THR A 58 5.19 -6.62 12.10
CA THR A 58 3.86 -6.69 12.70
C THR A 58 2.99 -5.51 12.27
N LYS A 59 1.68 -5.59 12.53
CA LYS A 59 0.75 -4.46 12.30
C LYS A 59 1.10 -3.27 13.19
N GLU A 60 1.49 -3.54 14.42
CA GLU A 60 1.90 -2.55 15.41
C GLU A 60 3.14 -1.79 14.96
N GLU A 61 4.17 -2.49 14.46
CA GLU A 61 5.37 -1.89 13.90
C GLU A 61 5.06 -1.06 12.66
N ARG A 62 4.21 -1.56 11.73
CA ARG A 62 3.74 -0.79 10.59
C ARG A 62 3.03 0.49 11.01
N LYS A 63 2.11 0.39 11.99
CA LYS A 63 1.40 1.55 12.54
C LYS A 63 2.36 2.57 13.13
N LYS A 64 3.36 2.11 13.90
CA LYS A 64 4.40 2.96 14.50
C LYS A 64 5.21 3.70 13.43
N LEU A 65 5.65 2.99 12.39
CA LEU A 65 6.45 3.57 11.30
C LEU A 65 5.69 4.56 10.42
N LEU A 66 4.36 4.42 10.32
CA LEU A 66 3.50 5.31 9.54
C LEU A 66 2.89 6.45 10.37
N ALA A 67 3.02 6.41 11.69
CA ALA A 67 2.51 7.45 12.56
C ALA A 67 3.10 8.82 12.21
N GLY A 68 2.22 9.82 12.00
CA GLY A 68 2.61 11.17 11.58
C GLY A 68 3.09 11.29 10.12
N LYS A 69 3.11 10.18 9.38
CA LYS A 69 3.47 10.19 7.96
C LYS A 69 2.27 10.16 7.02
N VAL A 70 1.15 9.62 7.47
CA VAL A 70 -0.11 9.58 6.73
C VAL A 70 -1.27 9.84 7.67
N ASP A 71 -2.38 10.34 7.14
CA ASP A 71 -3.56 10.64 7.94
C ASP A 71 -4.26 9.35 8.38
N TYR A 72 -4.35 8.37 7.49
CA TYR A 72 -5.00 7.10 7.76
C TYR A 72 -4.19 5.88 7.31
N LEU A 73 -4.13 4.88 8.19
CA LEU A 73 -3.74 3.52 7.85
C LEU A 73 -4.95 2.61 8.03
N ILE A 74 -5.38 1.96 6.96
CA ILE A 74 -6.45 0.97 6.96
C ILE A 74 -5.81 -0.42 6.83
N ASP A 75 -5.92 -1.24 7.88
CA ASP A 75 -5.61 -2.67 7.80
C ASP A 75 -6.83 -3.39 7.23
N TYR A 76 -6.76 -3.74 5.95
CA TYR A 76 -7.86 -4.36 5.24
C TYR A 76 -7.64 -5.88 5.16
N PRO A 77 -8.45 -6.68 5.90
CA PRO A 77 -8.34 -8.13 5.84
C PRO A 77 -8.58 -8.64 4.41
N PHE A 78 -7.64 -9.41 3.87
CA PHE A 78 -7.78 -10.02 2.56
C PHE A 78 -8.55 -11.34 2.69
N THR A 79 -9.86 -11.25 2.84
CA THR A 79 -10.78 -12.37 3.10
C THR A 79 -11.92 -12.41 2.09
N GLY A 80 -12.61 -13.55 2.04
CA GLY A 80 -13.89 -13.80 1.39
C GLY A 80 -14.27 -12.89 0.23
N ASP A 81 -15.08 -11.89 0.53
CA ASP A 81 -15.64 -10.97 -0.47
C ASP A 81 -14.60 -10.19 -1.25
N LEU A 82 -13.51 -9.76 -0.58
CA LEU A 82 -12.43 -9.04 -1.25
C LEU A 82 -11.65 -9.94 -2.21
N MET A 83 -11.45 -11.22 -1.84
CA MET A 83 -10.72 -12.19 -2.68
C MET A 83 -11.46 -12.54 -3.97
N THR A 84 -12.79 -12.51 -3.94
CA THR A 84 -13.65 -12.86 -5.08
C THR A 84 -14.22 -11.65 -5.81
N MET A 85 -13.94 -10.44 -5.31
CA MET A 85 -14.46 -9.20 -5.87
C MET A 85 -13.88 -8.93 -7.26
N GLU A 86 -14.75 -8.78 -8.27
CA GLU A 86 -14.34 -8.38 -9.62
C GLU A 86 -13.67 -7.00 -9.60
N ALA A 87 -12.73 -6.78 -10.52
CA ALA A 87 -11.90 -5.58 -10.54
C ALA A 87 -12.74 -4.28 -10.70
N GLU A 88 -13.76 -4.29 -11.55
CA GLU A 88 -14.66 -3.15 -11.71
C GLU A 88 -15.43 -2.82 -10.43
N ARG A 89 -15.90 -3.86 -9.76
CA ARG A 89 -16.60 -3.70 -8.48
C ARG A 89 -15.67 -3.15 -7.38
N PHE A 90 -14.39 -3.55 -7.39
CA PHE A 90 -13.39 -2.99 -6.49
C PHE A 90 -13.20 -1.49 -6.72
N ILE A 91 -13.08 -1.05 -7.97
CA ILE A 91 -12.99 0.38 -8.31
C ILE A 91 -14.22 1.12 -7.79
N GLN A 92 -15.41 0.63 -8.12
CA GLN A 92 -16.64 1.29 -7.73
C GLN A 92 -16.85 1.30 -6.21
N LYS A 93 -16.82 0.12 -5.58
CA LYS A 93 -17.22 -0.01 -4.17
C LYS A 93 -16.15 0.44 -3.19
N ILE A 94 -14.88 0.17 -3.49
CA ILE A 94 -13.78 0.46 -2.57
C ILE A 94 -13.15 1.82 -2.87
N LEU A 95 -12.69 2.04 -4.08
CA LEU A 95 -11.97 3.28 -4.40
C LEU A 95 -12.91 4.49 -4.45
N TYR A 96 -14.05 4.36 -5.10
CA TYR A 96 -14.98 5.48 -5.28
C TYR A 96 -15.91 5.65 -4.08
N GLU A 97 -16.76 4.63 -3.75
CA GLU A 97 -17.81 4.79 -2.75
C GLU A 97 -17.29 4.81 -1.30
N LYS A 98 -16.25 4.04 -0.96
CA LYS A 98 -15.73 3.94 0.41
C LYS A 98 -14.57 4.87 0.68
N LEU A 99 -13.62 4.95 -0.22
CA LEU A 99 -12.39 5.74 -0.03
C LEU A 99 -12.51 7.16 -0.57
N HIS A 100 -13.53 7.49 -1.36
CA HIS A 100 -13.67 8.80 -2.01
C HIS A 100 -12.38 9.23 -2.73
N ALA A 101 -11.74 8.28 -3.43
CA ALA A 101 -10.43 8.49 -4.03
C ALA A 101 -10.44 9.64 -5.04
N ALA A 102 -9.57 10.63 -4.85
CA ALA A 102 -9.24 11.65 -5.83
C ALA A 102 -7.93 11.35 -6.52
N HIS A 103 -6.98 10.76 -5.80
CA HIS A 103 -5.67 10.40 -6.32
C HIS A 103 -5.36 8.96 -5.92
N ILE A 104 -5.08 8.12 -6.91
CA ILE A 104 -4.72 6.71 -6.71
C ILE A 104 -3.25 6.54 -7.09
N VAL A 105 -2.41 6.15 -6.14
CA VAL A 105 -0.97 5.98 -6.34
C VAL A 105 -0.63 4.50 -6.21
N VAL A 106 -0.10 3.91 -7.27
CA VAL A 106 0.20 2.47 -7.32
C VAL A 106 1.58 2.20 -7.95
N GLY A 107 2.15 1.05 -7.65
CA GLY A 107 3.35 0.59 -8.35
C GLY A 107 3.04 0.08 -9.74
N SER A 108 4.04 0.06 -10.63
CA SER A 108 3.90 -0.41 -12.01
C SER A 108 3.48 -1.89 -12.13
N ASP A 109 3.67 -2.71 -11.07
CA ASP A 109 3.23 -4.11 -11.00
C ASP A 109 1.94 -4.32 -10.21
N PHE A 110 1.23 -3.24 -9.87
CA PHE A 110 0.00 -3.34 -9.09
C PHE A 110 -1.08 -4.11 -9.84
N SER A 111 -1.71 -5.03 -9.12
CA SER A 111 -2.84 -5.80 -9.63
C SER A 111 -3.87 -6.02 -8.54
N PHE A 112 -5.15 -6.01 -8.92
CA PHE A 112 -6.28 -6.12 -7.99
C PHE A 112 -7.44 -6.89 -8.61
N GLY A 113 -8.47 -7.11 -7.79
CA GLY A 113 -9.66 -7.85 -8.21
C GLY A 113 -9.44 -9.35 -8.32
N TYR A 114 -10.52 -10.08 -8.54
CA TYR A 114 -10.49 -11.53 -8.65
C TYR A 114 -9.53 -11.99 -9.74
N ARG A 115 -8.64 -12.93 -9.39
CA ARG A 115 -7.59 -13.47 -10.27
C ARG A 115 -6.67 -12.40 -10.86
N LYS A 116 -6.50 -11.25 -10.18
CA LYS A 116 -5.65 -10.14 -10.63
C LYS A 116 -6.03 -9.59 -12.00
N ARG A 117 -7.32 -9.52 -12.30
CA ARG A 117 -7.81 -9.02 -13.61
C ARG A 117 -7.73 -7.51 -13.75
N GLY A 118 -7.58 -6.76 -12.66
CA GLY A 118 -7.35 -5.33 -12.65
C GLY A 118 -5.88 -4.99 -12.55
N ASP A 119 -5.47 -3.95 -13.23
CA ASP A 119 -4.14 -3.35 -13.26
C ASP A 119 -4.21 -1.82 -13.26
N HIS A 120 -3.07 -1.13 -13.30
CA HIS A 120 -3.04 0.33 -13.37
C HIS A 120 -3.70 0.87 -14.65
N GLN A 121 -3.61 0.17 -15.78
CA GLN A 121 -4.27 0.60 -17.02
C GLN A 121 -5.80 0.56 -16.89
N MET A 122 -6.32 -0.42 -16.16
CA MET A 122 -7.74 -0.46 -15.84
C MET A 122 -8.15 0.72 -14.97
N LEU A 123 -7.35 1.08 -13.95
CA LEU A 123 -7.59 2.28 -13.15
C LEU A 123 -7.66 3.53 -14.04
N GLU A 124 -6.70 3.71 -14.95
CA GLU A 124 -6.66 4.84 -15.88
C GLU A 124 -7.91 4.91 -16.78
N ARG A 125 -8.39 3.76 -17.29
CA ARG A 125 -9.62 3.71 -18.10
C ARG A 125 -10.88 4.18 -17.35
N TYR A 126 -10.91 3.96 -16.03
CA TYR A 126 -12.05 4.35 -15.19
C TYR A 126 -11.89 5.74 -14.54
N ALA A 127 -10.74 6.40 -14.72
CA ALA A 127 -10.40 7.66 -14.07
C ALA A 127 -11.44 8.76 -14.35
N GLN A 128 -11.82 8.97 -15.61
CA GLN A 128 -12.81 9.97 -15.97
C GLN A 128 -14.20 9.65 -15.40
N LYS A 129 -14.60 8.37 -15.39
CA LYS A 129 -15.92 7.96 -14.90
C LYS A 129 -16.11 8.24 -13.41
N TYR A 130 -15.06 8.09 -12.62
CA TYR A 130 -15.13 8.21 -11.16
C TYR A 130 -14.36 9.43 -10.62
N ASP A 131 -13.95 10.34 -11.51
CA ASP A 131 -13.29 11.60 -11.15
C ASP A 131 -12.09 11.44 -10.22
N TYR A 132 -11.12 10.61 -10.63
CA TYR A 132 -9.85 10.45 -9.94
C TYR A 132 -8.67 10.48 -10.92
N THR A 133 -7.47 10.69 -10.39
CA THR A 133 -6.21 10.54 -11.14
C THR A 133 -5.46 9.30 -10.73
N VAL A 134 -4.60 8.79 -11.61
CA VAL A 134 -3.73 7.63 -11.33
C VAL A 134 -2.28 8.02 -11.52
N ASP A 135 -1.47 7.80 -10.50
CA ASP A 135 -0.01 7.90 -10.58
C ASP A 135 0.60 6.51 -10.50
N VAL A 136 1.34 6.13 -11.52
CA VAL A 136 2.09 4.89 -11.56
C VAL A 136 3.53 5.19 -11.17
N VAL A 137 3.96 4.65 -10.04
CA VAL A 137 5.31 4.87 -9.50
C VAL A 137 6.22 3.71 -9.87
N GLU A 138 7.32 4.03 -10.51
CA GLU A 138 8.34 3.05 -10.85
C GLU A 138 9.00 2.44 -9.60
N LYS A 139 9.30 1.15 -9.69
CA LYS A 139 9.93 0.42 -8.61
C LYS A 139 11.27 1.04 -8.21
N ALA A 140 11.51 1.13 -6.92
CA ALA A 140 12.84 1.46 -6.42
C ALA A 140 13.82 0.32 -6.76
N ARG A 141 15.06 0.68 -7.07
CA ARG A 141 16.13 -0.28 -7.40
C ARG A 141 17.33 -0.06 -6.49
N LEU A 142 18.07 -1.13 -6.27
CA LEU A 142 19.42 -1.09 -5.71
C LEU A 142 20.33 -1.80 -6.69
N GLY A 143 21.21 -1.03 -7.37
CA GLY A 143 21.90 -1.52 -8.56
C GLY A 143 20.89 -1.96 -9.63
N ASP A 144 21.09 -3.15 -10.17
CA ASP A 144 20.25 -3.71 -11.23
C ASP A 144 19.03 -4.50 -10.73
N ARG A 145 18.83 -4.56 -9.40
CA ARG A 145 17.74 -5.34 -8.82
C ARG A 145 16.63 -4.45 -8.22
N GLU A 146 15.38 -4.81 -8.47
CA GLU A 146 14.22 -4.16 -7.89
C GLU A 146 14.10 -4.44 -6.39
N ILE A 147 13.81 -3.38 -5.61
CA ILE A 147 13.57 -3.48 -4.17
C ILE A 147 12.16 -4.03 -3.94
N SER A 148 12.07 -5.13 -3.17
CA SER A 148 10.82 -5.80 -2.84
C SER A 148 10.90 -6.45 -1.47
N SER A 149 9.75 -6.78 -0.88
CA SER A 149 9.69 -7.55 0.38
C SER A 149 10.39 -8.91 0.25
N THR A 150 10.37 -9.52 -0.92
CA THR A 150 11.09 -10.77 -1.21
C THR A 150 12.60 -10.55 -1.11
N TYR A 151 13.12 -9.47 -1.68
CA TYR A 151 14.54 -9.17 -1.63
C TYR A 151 15.00 -8.88 -0.19
N VAL A 152 14.19 -8.18 0.59
CA VAL A 152 14.47 -7.97 2.04
C VAL A 152 14.52 -9.31 2.78
N ARG A 153 13.54 -10.21 2.57
CA ARG A 153 13.55 -11.55 3.21
C ARG A 153 14.77 -12.36 2.85
N GLU A 154 15.17 -12.33 1.60
CA GLU A 154 16.36 -13.01 1.10
C GLU A 154 17.63 -12.47 1.80
N ALA A 155 17.78 -11.16 1.91
CA ALA A 155 18.90 -10.56 2.63
C ALA A 155 18.93 -11.00 4.10
N LEU A 156 17.78 -11.00 4.79
CA LEU A 156 17.66 -11.44 6.17
C LEU A 156 17.96 -12.94 6.35
N SER A 157 17.47 -13.79 5.44
CA SER A 157 17.70 -15.25 5.52
C SER A 157 19.17 -15.63 5.35
N HIS A 158 19.94 -14.80 4.67
CA HIS A 158 21.40 -14.95 4.54
C HIS A 158 22.20 -14.19 5.62
N GLY A 159 21.54 -13.63 6.62
CA GLY A 159 22.19 -12.85 7.69
C GLY A 159 22.75 -11.50 7.21
N ASN A 160 22.43 -11.06 6.00
CA ASN A 160 22.90 -9.79 5.45
C ASN A 160 22.05 -8.60 5.94
N ILE A 161 22.21 -8.26 7.22
CA ILE A 161 21.45 -7.20 7.89
C ILE A 161 21.72 -5.84 7.25
N ARG A 162 22.97 -5.58 6.83
CA ARG A 162 23.33 -4.31 6.17
C ARG A 162 22.55 -4.11 4.87
N LEU A 163 22.48 -5.14 4.04
CA LEU A 163 21.67 -5.09 2.82
C LEU A 163 20.18 -4.92 3.14
N ALA A 164 19.66 -5.63 4.12
CA ALA A 164 18.26 -5.48 4.53
C ALA A 164 17.95 -4.04 4.95
N GLN A 165 18.80 -3.40 5.74
CA GLN A 165 18.66 -2.00 6.14
C GLN A 165 18.74 -1.04 4.96
N GLU A 166 19.61 -1.30 4.00
CA GLU A 166 19.73 -0.49 2.77
C GLU A 166 18.46 -0.57 1.92
N LEU A 167 17.86 -1.76 1.78
CA LEU A 167 16.60 -1.99 1.08
C LEU A 167 15.40 -1.34 1.79
N LEU A 168 15.39 -1.42 3.13
CA LEU A 168 14.35 -0.83 3.96
C LEU A 168 14.48 0.69 4.05
N GLY A 169 15.70 1.23 4.12
CA GLY A 169 15.98 2.64 4.37
C GLY A 169 15.88 3.02 5.86
N TYR A 170 15.77 2.02 6.76
CA TYR A 170 15.77 2.19 8.22
C TYR A 170 16.32 0.91 8.88
N PRO A 171 16.76 0.95 10.17
CA PRO A 171 17.23 -0.22 10.89
C PRO A 171 16.12 -1.30 10.97
N TYR A 172 16.50 -2.56 10.69
CA TYR A 172 15.58 -3.67 10.90
C TYR A 172 15.51 -4.02 12.38
N GLU A 173 14.30 -4.00 12.93
CA GLU A 173 14.04 -4.31 14.34
C GLU A 173 13.11 -5.51 14.42
N MET A 174 13.30 -6.34 15.45
CA MET A 174 12.39 -7.42 15.82
C MET A 174 11.99 -7.23 17.29
N THR A 175 10.70 -7.26 17.55
CA THR A 175 10.16 -7.21 18.92
C THR A 175 9.59 -8.56 19.29
N GLY A 176 9.95 -9.09 20.47
CA GLY A 176 9.47 -10.38 20.96
C GLY A 176 9.49 -10.44 22.48
N ILE A 177 8.88 -11.49 23.04
CA ILE A 177 8.97 -11.85 24.46
C ILE A 177 10.12 -12.85 24.58
N VAL A 178 11.02 -12.60 25.53
CA VAL A 178 12.14 -13.48 25.90
C VAL A 178 11.72 -14.39 27.05
#